data_ad67ca0ff16a870f975adb45bfd70bf0
#
_entry.id   ad67ca0ff16a870f975adb45bfd70bf0
#
_cell.length_a   1.000
_cell.length_b   1.000
_cell.length_c   1.000
_cell.angle_alpha   90.00
_cell.angle_beta   90.00
_cell.angle_gamma   90.00
#
_symmetry.space_group_name_H-M   'P 1'
#
loop_
_entity.id
_entity.type
_entity.pdbx_description
1 polymer ?
#
loop_
_entity_poly.entity_id
_entity_poly.type
_entity_poly.pdbx_seq_one_letter_code
_entity_poly.pdbx_strand_id
1 'polypeptide(L)'
;MNKKSNIILIIVCFISLVISVVTMSISIVALNNSNKEIKEDIQYVLYLGTNDKDTNLPVFEKEKCKEEAEKILIEHFGGFTIQEANGGWIDNDIIYNEYTLVIYLSDTNIEDVHKASKDLIKKFNQSSILIQSNKTTTEFYAG
;
A
#
# COMPACT_ATOMS: atom_id res chain seq x y z
N MET A 1 -44.35 2.84 -54.57
CA MET A 1 -43.77 3.37 -53.34
C MET A 1 -43.17 4.74 -53.69
N ASN A 2 -43.52 5.80 -53.00
CA ASN A 2 -43.19 7.19 -53.41
C ASN A 2 -41.70 7.48 -53.07
N LYS A 3 -40.95 8.04 -54.03
CA LYS A 3 -39.49 8.35 -53.89
C LYS A 3 -39.18 9.14 -52.58
N LYS A 4 -40.11 10.01 -52.15
CA LYS A 4 -40.00 10.77 -50.85
C LYS A 4 -40.07 9.84 -49.64
N SER A 5 -40.92 8.79 -49.66
CA SER A 5 -41.05 7.84 -48.57
C SER A 5 -39.78 7.01 -48.36
N ASN A 6 -39.14 6.62 -49.46
CA ASN A 6 -37.87 5.89 -49.38
C ASN A 6 -36.71 6.73 -48.81
N ILE A 7 -36.65 8.02 -49.16
CA ILE A 7 -35.63 8.91 -48.63
C ILE A 7 -35.81 9.09 -47.12
N ILE A 8 -37.05 9.30 -46.65
CA ILE A 8 -37.36 9.45 -45.21
C ILE A 8 -36.97 8.15 -44.48
N LEU A 9 -37.27 6.99 -45.01
CA LEU A 9 -36.91 5.70 -44.39
C LEU A 9 -35.39 5.54 -44.27
N ILE A 10 -34.62 5.90 -45.31
CA ILE A 10 -33.15 5.87 -45.29
C ILE A 10 -32.58 6.81 -44.20
N ILE A 11 -33.13 8.02 -44.11
CA ILE A 11 -32.69 9.00 -43.08
C ILE A 11 -32.96 8.44 -41.65
N VAL A 12 -34.15 7.91 -41.42
CA VAL A 12 -34.51 7.31 -40.12
C VAL A 12 -33.61 6.14 -39.76
N CYS A 13 -33.32 5.25 -40.70
CA CYS A 13 -32.39 4.15 -40.50
C CYS A 13 -30.97 4.64 -40.20
N PHE A 14 -30.50 5.70 -40.85
CA PHE A 14 -29.19 6.26 -40.63
C PHE A 14 -29.08 6.92 -39.22
N ILE A 15 -30.11 7.66 -38.80
CA ILE A 15 -30.17 8.27 -37.47
C ILE A 15 -30.18 7.17 -36.38
N SER A 16 -30.98 6.11 -36.56
CA SER A 16 -31.02 5.00 -35.58
C SER A 16 -29.69 4.29 -35.47
N LEU A 17 -28.96 4.09 -36.58
CA LEU A 17 -27.61 3.51 -36.56
C LEU A 17 -26.62 4.39 -35.80
N VAL A 18 -26.64 5.70 -36.01
CA VAL A 18 -25.74 6.63 -35.30
C VAL A 18 -26.05 6.63 -33.80
N ILE A 19 -27.33 6.65 -33.41
CA ILE A 19 -27.72 6.57 -31.99
C ILE A 19 -27.22 5.27 -31.36
N SER A 20 -27.36 4.14 -32.05
CA SER A 20 -26.92 2.82 -31.57
C SER A 20 -25.40 2.79 -31.33
N VAL A 21 -24.60 3.36 -32.25
CA VAL A 21 -23.15 3.43 -32.10
C VAL A 21 -22.75 4.32 -30.91
N VAL A 22 -23.41 5.46 -30.74
CA VAL A 22 -23.13 6.37 -29.63
C VAL A 22 -23.48 5.72 -28.27
N THR A 23 -24.63 5.06 -28.17
CA THR A 23 -25.03 4.36 -26.93
C THR A 23 -24.07 3.22 -26.59
N MET A 24 -23.64 2.46 -27.60
CA MET A 24 -22.67 1.37 -27.43
C MET A 24 -21.32 1.92 -26.93
N SER A 25 -20.84 3.03 -27.47
CA SER A 25 -19.60 3.68 -27.04
C SER A 25 -19.68 4.18 -25.59
N ILE A 26 -20.79 4.78 -25.19
CA ILE A 26 -21.01 5.23 -23.81
C ILE A 26 -21.05 4.05 -22.85
N SER A 27 -21.68 2.94 -23.23
CA SER A 27 -21.74 1.74 -22.42
C SER A 27 -20.35 1.10 -22.21
N ILE A 28 -19.50 1.10 -23.23
CA ILE A 28 -18.13 0.59 -23.14
C ILE A 28 -17.29 1.45 -22.19
N VAL A 29 -17.42 2.79 -22.29
CA VAL A 29 -16.71 3.73 -21.39
C VAL A 29 -17.19 3.56 -19.96
N ALA A 30 -18.50 3.39 -19.74
CA ALA A 30 -19.06 3.17 -18.41
C ALA A 30 -18.60 1.83 -17.80
N LEU A 31 -18.51 0.78 -18.59
CA LEU A 31 -17.99 -0.54 -18.17
C LEU A 31 -16.50 -0.47 -17.83
N ASN A 32 -15.70 0.24 -18.61
CA ASN A 32 -14.26 0.42 -18.33
C ASN A 32 -14.03 1.27 -17.07
N ASN A 33 -14.87 2.28 -16.81
CA ASN A 33 -14.75 3.09 -15.58
C ASN A 33 -15.25 2.35 -14.34
N SER A 34 -16.10 1.34 -14.47
CA SER A 34 -16.56 0.55 -13.32
C SER A 34 -15.63 -0.62 -12.98
N ASN A 35 -14.72 -1.00 -13.85
CA ASN A 35 -13.60 -1.89 -13.56
C ASN A 35 -12.44 -1.09 -12.95
N LYS A 36 -12.65 -0.55 -11.75
CA LYS A 36 -11.54 -0.14 -10.90
C LYS A 36 -10.76 -1.42 -10.60
N GLU A 37 -9.64 -1.61 -11.24
CA GLU A 37 -8.77 -2.77 -10.97
C GLU A 37 -8.39 -2.72 -9.49
N ILE A 38 -8.94 -3.66 -8.73
CA ILE A 38 -8.45 -3.95 -7.39
C ILE A 38 -7.05 -4.52 -7.62
N LYS A 39 -6.04 -3.70 -7.38
CA LYS A 39 -4.65 -4.09 -7.54
C LYS A 39 -4.30 -5.09 -6.43
N GLU A 40 -3.91 -6.30 -6.82
CA GLU A 40 -3.23 -7.19 -5.86
C GLU A 40 -1.98 -6.48 -5.34
N ASP A 41 -1.83 -6.46 -4.05
CA ASP A 41 -0.75 -5.78 -3.36
C ASP A 41 -0.14 -6.70 -2.29
N ILE A 42 1.03 -6.33 -1.81
CA ILE A 42 1.67 -6.98 -0.67
C ILE A 42 1.78 -5.94 0.44
N GLN A 43 1.10 -6.21 1.55
CA GLN A 43 1.33 -5.48 2.78
C GLN A 43 2.55 -6.05 3.49
N TYR A 44 3.52 -5.20 3.80
CA TYR A 44 4.66 -5.55 4.64
C TYR A 44 4.43 -5.05 6.06
N VAL A 45 4.74 -5.90 7.03
CA VAL A 45 4.70 -5.55 8.45
C VAL A 45 6.10 -5.77 9.01
N LEU A 46 6.70 -4.69 9.53
CA LEU A 46 8.03 -4.72 10.13
C LEU A 46 7.89 -4.61 11.65
N TYR A 47 8.63 -5.43 12.36
CA TYR A 47 8.71 -5.38 13.83
C TYR A 47 10.10 -4.89 14.21
N LEU A 48 10.19 -3.61 14.54
CA LEU A 48 11.41 -2.93 14.93
C LEU A 48 11.53 -2.90 16.46
N GLY A 49 12.43 -3.70 17.01
CA GLY A 49 12.87 -3.55 18.40
C GLY A 49 13.67 -2.26 18.59
N THR A 50 13.63 -1.69 19.75
CA THR A 50 14.30 -0.40 20.02
C THR A 50 15.42 -0.48 21.05
N ASN A 51 15.69 -1.66 21.60
CA ASN A 51 16.84 -1.88 22.45
C ASN A 51 18.09 -2.15 21.60
N ASP A 52 19.20 -1.61 22.01
CA ASP A 52 20.53 -1.85 21.43
C ASP A 52 20.92 -3.34 21.56
N LYS A 53 21.32 -3.97 20.44
CA LYS A 53 21.64 -5.41 20.39
C LYS A 53 22.82 -5.85 21.29
N ASP A 54 23.71 -4.92 21.66
CA ASP A 54 24.92 -5.23 22.43
C ASP A 54 24.68 -5.04 23.93
N THR A 55 23.79 -4.12 24.32
CA THR A 55 23.54 -3.74 25.71
C THR A 55 22.17 -4.15 26.23
N ASN A 56 21.21 -4.47 25.35
CA ASN A 56 19.79 -4.70 25.65
C ASN A 56 19.10 -3.51 26.34
N LEU A 57 19.67 -2.29 26.23
CA LEU A 57 19.08 -1.07 26.75
C LEU A 57 18.44 -0.26 25.62
N PRO A 58 17.38 0.53 25.90
CA PRO A 58 16.77 1.41 24.90
C PRO A 58 17.81 2.33 24.25
N VAL A 59 17.83 2.37 22.90
CA VAL A 59 18.74 3.28 22.14
C VAL A 59 18.31 4.74 22.34
N PHE A 60 16.99 4.97 22.43
CA PHE A 60 16.38 6.27 22.64
C PHE A 60 15.18 6.14 23.59
N GLU A 61 14.71 7.27 24.13
CA GLU A 61 13.38 7.36 24.75
C GLU A 61 12.28 7.08 23.72
N LYS A 62 11.11 6.59 24.17
CA LYS A 62 10.03 6.09 23.30
C LYS A 62 9.60 7.08 22.21
N GLU A 63 9.37 8.33 22.60
CA GLU A 63 8.98 9.39 21.68
C GLU A 63 10.06 9.62 20.63
N LYS A 64 11.33 9.56 21.04
CA LYS A 64 12.47 9.71 20.13
C LYS A 64 12.65 8.52 19.22
N CYS A 65 12.36 7.29 19.67
CA CYS A 65 12.35 6.11 18.83
C CYS A 65 11.39 6.29 17.64
N LYS A 66 10.17 6.75 17.92
CA LYS A 66 9.16 7.00 16.90
C LYS A 66 9.61 8.07 15.91
N GLU A 67 10.06 9.24 16.39
CA GLU A 67 10.57 10.31 15.53
C GLU A 67 11.70 9.87 14.59
N GLU A 68 12.66 9.11 15.10
CA GLU A 68 13.81 8.65 14.29
C GLU A 68 13.40 7.58 13.28
N ALA A 69 12.43 6.72 13.62
CA ALA A 69 11.85 5.79 12.67
C ALA A 69 11.04 6.52 11.57
N GLU A 70 10.20 7.48 11.94
CA GLU A 70 9.40 8.29 11.01
C GLU A 70 10.27 9.02 9.98
N LYS A 71 11.41 9.59 10.40
CA LYS A 71 12.36 10.27 9.49
C LYS A 71 12.88 9.33 8.42
N ILE A 72 13.25 8.11 8.81
CA ILE A 72 13.75 7.11 7.85
C ILE A 72 12.63 6.65 6.92
N LEU A 73 11.45 6.37 7.49
CA LEU A 73 10.33 5.85 6.71
C LEU A 73 9.83 6.86 5.67
N ILE A 74 9.77 8.16 5.99
CA ILE A 74 9.29 9.17 5.04
C ILE A 74 10.29 9.39 3.89
N GLU A 75 11.56 9.11 4.07
CA GLU A 75 12.57 9.18 3.01
C GLU A 75 12.43 8.05 1.99
N HIS A 76 11.90 6.88 2.42
CA HIS A 76 11.75 5.69 1.58
C HIS A 76 10.34 5.51 1.01
N PHE A 77 9.30 5.98 1.74
CA PHE A 77 7.91 5.69 1.42
C PHE A 77 7.05 6.96 1.43
N GLY A 78 6.09 7.02 0.52
CA GLY A 78 5.10 8.11 0.50
C GLY A 78 4.07 8.05 1.63
N GLY A 79 3.97 6.90 2.32
CA GLY A 79 3.06 6.70 3.45
C GLY A 79 3.42 5.45 4.26
N PHE A 80 3.13 5.49 5.53
CA PHE A 80 3.32 4.37 6.46
C PHE A 80 2.36 4.51 7.65
N THR A 81 2.19 3.41 8.40
CA THR A 81 1.50 3.46 9.69
C THR A 81 2.40 2.84 10.75
N ILE A 82 2.57 3.50 11.88
CA ILE A 82 3.30 2.98 13.03
C ILE A 82 2.31 2.71 14.17
N GLN A 83 2.42 1.53 14.74
CA GLN A 83 1.75 1.13 15.98
C GLN A 83 2.80 0.84 17.04
N GLU A 84 2.60 1.37 18.23
CA GLU A 84 3.44 1.10 19.39
C GLU A 84 3.05 -0.23 20.03
N ALA A 85 4.04 -1.03 20.40
CA ALA A 85 3.83 -2.34 21.01
C ALA A 85 4.91 -2.64 22.05
N ASN A 86 4.70 -3.71 22.80
CA ASN A 86 5.72 -4.31 23.66
C ASN A 86 6.11 -5.65 23.04
N GLY A 87 7.38 -5.78 22.71
CA GLY A 87 8.00 -7.01 22.23
C GLY A 87 8.70 -7.75 23.34
N GLY A 88 9.00 -9.00 23.11
CA GLY A 88 9.80 -9.81 24.03
C GLY A 88 10.44 -10.97 23.32
N TRP A 89 11.62 -11.35 23.76
CA TRP A 89 12.36 -12.50 23.25
C TRP A 89 13.13 -13.19 24.37
N ILE A 90 13.57 -14.41 24.14
CA ILE A 90 14.30 -15.21 25.11
C ILE A 90 15.68 -15.53 24.57
N ASP A 91 16.70 -15.37 25.40
CA ASP A 91 18.07 -15.82 25.15
C ASP A 91 18.66 -16.41 26.43
N ASN A 92 19.25 -17.60 26.35
CA ASN A 92 19.84 -18.29 27.48
C ASN A 92 18.92 -18.34 28.73
N ASP A 93 17.63 -18.64 28.52
CA ASP A 93 16.57 -18.67 29.56
C ASP A 93 16.26 -17.30 30.23
N ILE A 94 16.79 -16.20 29.70
CA ILE A 94 16.49 -14.84 30.15
C ILE A 94 15.46 -14.23 29.22
N ILE A 95 14.39 -13.71 29.76
CA ILE A 95 13.36 -12.99 29.01
C ILE A 95 13.73 -11.52 28.94
N TYR A 96 13.86 -11.01 27.73
CA TYR A 96 14.07 -9.60 27.42
C TYR A 96 12.77 -8.99 26.90
N ASN A 97 12.40 -7.84 27.46
CA ASN A 97 11.26 -7.07 27.00
C ASN A 97 11.77 -5.75 26.40
N GLU A 98 11.15 -5.31 25.33
CA GLU A 98 11.49 -4.06 24.66
C GLU A 98 10.28 -3.33 24.13
N TYR A 99 10.40 -2.03 24.03
CA TYR A 99 9.48 -1.22 23.26
C TYR A 99 9.69 -1.53 21.77
N THR A 100 8.60 -1.78 21.07
CA THR A 100 8.64 -2.22 19.67
C THR A 100 7.76 -1.31 18.82
N LEU A 101 8.25 -0.93 17.65
CA LEU A 101 7.46 -0.25 16.63
C LEU A 101 7.02 -1.26 15.58
N VAL A 102 5.70 -1.41 15.39
CA VAL A 102 5.11 -2.21 14.33
C VAL A 102 4.76 -1.28 13.17
N ILE A 103 5.42 -1.48 12.04
CA ILE A 103 5.33 -0.59 10.88
C ILE A 103 4.59 -1.32 9.77
N TYR A 104 3.51 -0.72 9.27
CA TYR A 104 2.70 -1.24 8.17
C TYR A 104 2.98 -0.43 6.91
N LEU A 105 3.30 -1.13 5.83
CA LEU A 105 3.61 -0.57 4.52
C LEU A 105 2.75 -1.26 3.45
N SER A 106 2.13 -0.47 2.59
CA SER A 106 1.37 -0.92 1.42
C SER A 106 1.80 -0.11 0.20
N ASP A 107 1.44 -0.57 -1.00
CA ASP A 107 1.79 0.08 -2.27
C ASP A 107 3.31 0.31 -2.44
N THR A 108 4.11 -0.68 -2.02
CA THR A 108 5.57 -0.68 -2.11
C THR A 108 6.10 -2.06 -2.55
N ASN A 109 7.40 -2.20 -2.65
CA ASN A 109 8.09 -3.43 -3.03
C ASN A 109 9.11 -3.87 -1.97
N ILE A 110 9.52 -5.14 -2.03
CA ILE A 110 10.44 -5.72 -1.04
C ILE A 110 11.83 -5.08 -1.06
N GLU A 111 12.29 -4.60 -2.22
CA GLU A 111 13.59 -3.99 -2.37
C GLU A 111 13.68 -2.67 -1.58
N ASP A 112 12.64 -1.85 -1.64
CA ASP A 112 12.58 -0.59 -0.88
C ASP A 112 12.35 -0.86 0.61
N VAL A 113 11.57 -1.88 0.97
CA VAL A 113 11.44 -2.35 2.36
C VAL A 113 12.80 -2.78 2.93
N HIS A 114 13.62 -3.50 2.16
CA HIS A 114 14.97 -3.90 2.58
C HIS A 114 15.91 -2.70 2.76
N LYS A 115 15.83 -1.68 1.88
CA LYS A 115 16.62 -0.45 2.04
C LYS A 115 16.29 0.27 3.33
N ALA A 116 15.01 0.54 3.57
CA ALA A 116 14.55 1.18 4.80
C ALA A 116 14.91 0.36 6.05
N SER A 117 14.74 -0.96 5.99
CA SER A 117 15.12 -1.86 7.09
C SER A 117 16.61 -1.77 7.43
N LYS A 118 17.47 -1.64 6.41
CA LYS A 118 18.92 -1.47 6.61
C LYS A 118 19.26 -0.18 7.38
N ASP A 119 18.57 0.91 7.04
CA ASP A 119 18.77 2.19 7.70
C ASP A 119 18.23 2.17 9.13
N LEU A 120 17.07 1.54 9.35
CA LEU A 120 16.50 1.30 10.68
C LEU A 120 17.43 0.43 11.56
N ILE A 121 17.94 -0.69 11.02
CA ILE A 121 18.90 -1.56 11.72
C ILE A 121 20.12 -0.77 12.16
N LYS A 122 20.67 0.05 11.28
CA LYS A 122 21.83 0.89 11.58
C LYS A 122 21.51 1.94 12.65
N LYS A 123 20.34 2.59 12.54
CA LYS A 123 19.93 3.68 13.45
C LYS A 123 19.68 3.17 14.87
N PHE A 124 19.05 2.01 15.01
CA PHE A 124 18.66 1.41 16.28
C PHE A 124 19.66 0.36 16.79
N ASN A 125 20.81 0.20 16.13
CA ASN A 125 21.80 -0.82 16.43
C ASN A 125 21.17 -2.22 16.63
N GLN A 126 20.28 -2.61 15.71
CA GLN A 126 19.62 -3.91 15.74
C GLN A 126 20.44 -4.97 15.00
N SER A 127 20.28 -6.24 15.36
CA SER A 127 20.82 -7.35 14.57
C SER A 127 19.94 -7.70 13.36
N SER A 128 18.64 -7.53 13.49
CA SER A 128 17.67 -7.81 12.44
C SER A 128 16.33 -7.11 12.67
N ILE A 129 15.48 -7.07 11.66
CA ILE A 129 14.06 -6.71 11.74
C ILE A 129 13.26 -7.87 11.22
N LEU A 130 12.24 -8.31 11.96
CA LEU A 130 11.28 -9.28 11.45
C LEU A 130 10.38 -8.58 10.42
N ILE A 131 10.32 -9.12 9.20
CA ILE A 131 9.46 -8.64 8.12
C ILE A 131 8.46 -9.74 7.76
N GLN A 132 7.19 -9.40 7.79
CA GLN A 132 6.10 -10.25 7.30
C GLN A 132 5.52 -9.68 6.02
N SER A 133 5.18 -10.55 5.06
CA SER A 133 4.56 -10.21 3.78
C SER A 133 3.19 -10.87 3.69
N ASN A 134 2.14 -10.08 3.51
CA ASN A 134 0.76 -10.55 3.41
C ASN A 134 0.19 -10.14 2.05
N LYS A 135 -0.30 -11.10 1.26
CA LYS A 135 -1.08 -10.77 0.06
C LYS A 135 -2.37 -10.09 0.45
N THR A 136 -2.64 -8.96 -0.16
CA THR A 136 -3.81 -8.13 0.12
C THR A 136 -4.30 -7.46 -1.15
N THR A 137 -5.32 -6.65 -1.02
CA THR A 137 -5.78 -5.73 -2.06
C THR A 137 -5.76 -4.33 -1.48
N THR A 138 -5.19 -3.38 -2.22
CA THR A 138 -5.13 -1.98 -1.79
C THR A 138 -5.98 -1.12 -2.71
N GLU A 139 -6.84 -0.31 -2.11
CA GLU A 139 -7.66 0.67 -2.80
C GLU A 139 -7.59 2.02 -2.08
N PHE A 140 -7.32 3.07 -2.84
CA PHE A 140 -7.47 4.45 -2.37
C PHE A 140 -8.86 4.95 -2.73
N TYR A 141 -9.78 4.92 -1.77
CA TYR A 141 -11.16 5.39 -1.97
C TYR A 141 -11.27 6.89 -1.66
N ALA A 142 -11.69 7.66 -2.66
CA ALA A 142 -11.77 9.12 -2.55
C ALA A 142 -13.20 9.68 -2.39
N GLY A 143 -14.21 8.81 -2.21
CA GLY A 143 -15.63 9.23 -2.04
C GLY A 143 -16.41 9.34 -3.33
#